data_0cc5b621275a136b1221fef27bfd6854
#
_entry.id   0cc5b621275a136b1221fef27bfd6854
#
_cell.length_a   1.000
_cell.length_b   1.000
_cell.length_c   1.000
_cell.angle_alpha   90.00
_cell.angle_beta   90.00
_cell.angle_gamma   90.00
#
_symmetry.space_group_name_H-M   'P 1'
#
loop_
_entity.id
_entity.type
_entity.pdbx_description
1 polymer ?
#
loop_
_entity_poly.entity_id
_entity_poly.type
_entity_poly.pdbx_seq_one_letter_code
_entity_poly.pdbx_strand_id
1 'polypeptide(L)'
;MPKLQLLPLSMQTKFDDCPRLTVQQRHIYFSISADIEDYVEKIRNPIYKICFVLQLGYFRASGKFFANDLFRSVDIKFVCNSLDITIPKLNIDAKMYSVDTRYLHRNYILKISGWQKFTKKHYNDLHEELSLHAK
;
A
#
# COMPACT_ATOMS: atom_id res chain seq x y z
N MET A 1 13.25 -14.94 -1.94
CA MET A 1 13.28 -14.97 -2.62
C MET A 1 13.70 -15.15 -3.05
N PRO A 2 13.36 -15.22 -3.11
CA PRO A 2 13.67 -15.36 -3.73
C PRO A 2 14.04 -15.42 -4.36
N LYS A 3 14.19 -15.40 -4.85
CA LYS A 3 14.55 -15.64 -5.53
C LYS A 3 15.08 -15.18 -6.19
N LEU A 4 15.25 -14.86 -6.37
CA LEU A 4 15.55 -14.60 -6.98
C LEU A 4 16.14 -14.49 -7.61
N GLN A 5 16.68 -14.30 -7.98
CA GLN A 5 17.28 -14.39 -8.66
C GLN A 5 17.46 -14.41 -10.03
N LEU A 6 18.26 -14.67 -10.80
CA LEU A 6 18.19 -14.81 -12.03
C LEU A 6 16.92 -14.70 -12.54
N LEU A 7 16.41 -13.57 -12.64
CA LEU A 7 15.05 -13.45 -12.90
C LEU A 7 14.79 -13.21 -14.32
N PRO A 8 14.11 -14.13 -14.99
CA PRO A 8 13.60 -13.82 -16.32
C PRO A 8 12.64 -12.66 -16.24
N LEU A 9 12.42 -12.02 -17.36
CA LEU A 9 11.52 -10.88 -17.37
C LEU A 9 10.12 -11.26 -16.92
N SER A 10 9.68 -12.46 -17.24
CA SER A 10 8.36 -12.86 -16.80
C SER A 10 8.26 -12.91 -15.31
N MET A 11 9.34 -13.27 -14.65
CA MET A 11 9.31 -13.30 -13.21
C MET A 11 9.36 -11.89 -12.64
N GLN A 12 10.06 -10.98 -13.29
CA GLN A 12 10.05 -9.61 -12.84
C GLN A 12 8.66 -9.02 -12.87
N THR A 13 7.90 -9.36 -13.90
CA THR A 13 6.53 -8.90 -13.98
C THR A 13 5.72 -9.37 -12.79
N LYS A 14 5.97 -10.59 -12.36
CA LYS A 14 5.25 -11.13 -11.22
C LYS A 14 5.59 -10.40 -9.93
N PHE A 15 6.74 -9.80 -9.85
CA PHE A 15 7.10 -9.06 -8.66
C PHE A 15 6.31 -7.79 -8.52
N ASP A 16 5.64 -7.37 -9.57
CA ASP A 16 4.80 -6.19 -9.49
C ASP A 16 3.40 -6.53 -9.03
N ASP A 17 3.10 -7.80 -8.84
CA ASP A 17 1.80 -8.19 -8.34
C ASP A 17 1.72 -8.00 -6.84
N CYS A 18 0.52 -7.73 -6.36
CA CYS A 18 0.30 -7.61 -4.94
C CYS A 18 0.62 -8.92 -4.24
N PRO A 19 1.17 -8.86 -3.04
CA PRO A 19 1.49 -10.08 -2.32
C PRO A 19 0.24 -10.87 -1.99
N ARG A 20 0.39 -12.19 -1.90
CA ARG A 20 -0.70 -13.05 -1.49
C ARG A 20 -0.63 -13.19 0.01
N LEU A 21 -1.68 -12.76 0.67
CA LEU A 21 -1.71 -12.73 2.12
C LEU A 21 -2.62 -13.83 2.66
N THR A 22 -2.24 -14.38 3.81
CA THR A 22 -3.13 -15.29 4.52
C THR A 22 -4.17 -14.45 5.25
N VAL A 23 -5.18 -15.13 5.80
CA VAL A 23 -6.20 -14.45 6.56
C VAL A 23 -5.59 -13.70 7.75
N GLN A 24 -4.65 -14.35 8.43
CA GLN A 24 -4.00 -13.72 9.57
C GLN A 24 -3.19 -12.50 9.17
N GLN A 25 -2.50 -12.61 8.04
CA GLN A 25 -1.71 -11.47 7.54
C GLN A 25 -2.61 -10.31 7.16
N ARG A 26 -3.79 -10.59 6.60
CA ARG A 26 -4.73 -9.51 6.29
C ARG A 26 -5.15 -8.78 7.54
N HIS A 27 -5.43 -9.51 8.61
CA HIS A 27 -5.80 -8.87 9.86
C HIS A 27 -4.69 -7.97 10.39
N ILE A 28 -3.45 -8.38 10.21
CA ILE A 28 -2.32 -7.60 10.71
C ILE A 28 -2.03 -6.41 9.80
N TYR A 29 -1.91 -6.67 8.51
CA TYR A 29 -1.43 -5.63 7.60
C TYR A 29 -2.49 -4.60 7.25
N PHE A 30 -3.76 -4.98 7.23
CA PHE A 30 -4.84 -4.05 6.94
C PHE A 30 -5.46 -3.47 8.20
N SER A 31 -4.83 -3.64 9.35
CA SER A 31 -5.35 -3.09 10.58
C SER A 31 -5.25 -1.59 10.59
N ILE A 32 -6.21 -0.95 11.24
CA ILE A 32 -6.26 0.50 11.34
C ILE A 32 -6.08 0.85 12.80
N SER A 33 -4.93 1.42 13.13
CA SER A 33 -4.66 1.84 14.49
C SER A 33 -5.32 3.19 14.76
N ALA A 34 -5.39 3.57 16.02
CA ALA A 34 -6.09 4.78 16.42
C ALA A 34 -5.52 6.03 15.74
N ASP A 35 -4.21 6.08 15.56
CA ASP A 35 -3.58 7.25 14.96
C ASP A 35 -3.84 7.34 13.46
N ILE A 36 -4.21 6.24 12.81
CA ILE A 36 -4.52 6.24 11.39
C ILE A 36 -6.02 6.43 11.18
N GLU A 37 -6.81 6.05 12.16
CA GLU A 37 -8.26 6.07 12.05
C GLU A 37 -8.80 7.45 11.68
N ASP A 38 -8.24 8.49 12.28
CA ASP A 38 -8.67 9.85 11.98
C ASP A 38 -8.45 10.19 10.52
N TYR A 39 -7.31 9.78 10.00
CA TYR A 39 -7.00 10.04 8.59
C TYR A 39 -8.00 9.34 7.69
N VAL A 40 -8.29 8.08 8.00
CA VAL A 40 -9.22 7.29 7.20
C VAL A 40 -10.61 7.91 7.23
N GLU A 41 -11.05 8.37 8.39
CA GLU A 41 -12.37 8.94 8.53
C GLU A 41 -12.53 10.23 7.74
N LYS A 42 -11.45 10.95 7.54
CA LYS A 42 -11.50 12.20 6.78
C LYS A 42 -11.58 11.96 5.29
N ILE A 43 -11.29 10.76 4.83
CA ILE A 43 -11.44 10.44 3.42
C ILE A 43 -12.92 10.24 3.15
N ARG A 44 -13.50 11.10 2.33
CA ARG A 44 -14.93 11.05 2.10
C ARG A 44 -15.37 10.00 1.09
N ASN A 45 -14.57 9.81 0.06
CA ASN A 45 -14.92 8.87 -0.99
C ASN A 45 -14.69 7.44 -0.49
N PRO A 46 -15.72 6.58 -0.47
CA PRO A 46 -15.55 5.23 0.06
C PRO A 46 -14.55 4.40 -0.72
N ILE A 47 -14.47 4.58 -2.04
CA ILE A 47 -13.46 3.86 -2.83
C ILE A 47 -12.06 4.29 -2.40
N TYR A 48 -11.89 5.58 -2.13
CA TYR A 48 -10.58 6.09 -1.71
C TYR A 48 -10.20 5.56 -0.33
N LYS A 49 -11.18 5.37 0.56
CA LYS A 49 -10.89 4.76 1.86
C LYS A 49 -10.36 3.35 1.68
N ILE A 50 -11.03 2.59 0.84
CA ILE A 50 -10.62 1.21 0.57
C ILE A 50 -9.23 1.20 -0.03
N CYS A 51 -8.99 2.06 -1.01
CA CYS A 51 -7.68 2.12 -1.67
C CYS A 51 -6.58 2.50 -0.70
N PHE A 52 -6.85 3.45 0.19
CA PHE A 52 -5.85 3.85 1.16
C PHE A 52 -5.45 2.68 2.07
N VAL A 53 -6.44 1.97 2.59
CA VAL A 53 -6.16 0.85 3.49
C VAL A 53 -5.42 -0.26 2.75
N LEU A 54 -5.80 -0.51 1.50
CA LEU A 54 -5.10 -1.51 0.70
C LEU A 54 -3.65 -1.11 0.46
N GLN A 55 -3.42 0.14 0.10
CA GLN A 55 -2.05 0.61 -0.09
C GLN A 55 -1.23 0.47 1.18
N LEU A 56 -1.83 0.87 2.30
CA LEU A 56 -1.15 0.78 3.58
C LEU A 56 -0.77 -0.66 3.91
N GLY A 57 -1.72 -1.56 3.73
CA GLY A 57 -1.47 -2.97 4.04
C GLY A 57 -0.44 -3.60 3.15
N TYR A 58 -0.53 -3.34 1.85
CA TYR A 58 0.46 -3.89 0.93
C TYR A 58 1.84 -3.29 1.18
N PHE A 59 1.89 -2.03 1.54
CA PHE A 59 3.18 -1.42 1.87
C PHE A 59 3.77 -2.04 3.13
N ARG A 60 2.94 -2.29 4.12
CA ARG A 60 3.41 -2.96 5.34
C ARG A 60 3.94 -4.35 5.04
N ALA A 61 3.30 -5.03 4.10
CA ALA A 61 3.67 -6.41 3.79
C ALA A 61 4.92 -6.49 2.91
N SER A 62 5.12 -5.54 2.02
CA SER A 62 6.14 -5.68 0.98
C SER A 62 7.10 -4.51 0.86
N GLY A 63 6.78 -3.37 1.46
CA GLY A 63 7.57 -2.17 1.29
C GLY A 63 7.37 -1.48 -0.04
N LYS A 64 6.33 -1.87 -0.77
CA LYS A 64 6.05 -1.32 -2.10
C LYS A 64 4.63 -0.86 -2.22
N PHE A 65 4.39 0.04 -3.15
CA PHE A 65 3.06 0.44 -3.55
C PHE A 65 2.71 -0.24 -4.86
N PHE A 66 1.43 -0.48 -5.07
CA PHE A 66 0.95 -1.15 -6.26
C PHE A 66 -0.13 -0.32 -6.92
N ALA A 67 -0.26 -0.48 -8.23
CA ALA A 67 -1.34 0.19 -8.94
C ALA A 67 -2.67 -0.39 -8.46
N ASN A 68 -3.69 0.46 -8.40
CA ASN A 68 -4.96 0.01 -7.81
C ASN A 68 -5.65 -1.06 -8.62
N ASP A 69 -5.39 -1.16 -9.92
CA ASP A 69 -5.99 -2.23 -10.71
C ASP A 69 -5.32 -3.58 -10.45
N LEU A 70 -4.23 -3.59 -9.67
CA LEU A 70 -3.57 -4.84 -9.26
C LEU A 70 -4.06 -5.34 -7.91
N PHE A 71 -4.86 -4.57 -7.21
CA PHE A 71 -5.37 -4.98 -5.90
C PHE A 71 -6.18 -6.25 -6.05
N ARG A 72 -5.95 -7.21 -5.17
CA ARG A 72 -6.63 -8.49 -5.24
C ARG A 72 -8.04 -8.40 -4.72
N SER A 73 -8.95 -9.06 -5.40
CA SER A 73 -10.36 -8.99 -5.01
C SER A 73 -10.61 -9.51 -3.60
N VAL A 74 -9.86 -10.53 -3.19
CA VAL A 74 -10.03 -11.07 -1.83
C VAL A 74 -9.63 -10.05 -0.79
N ASP A 75 -8.62 -9.25 -1.08
CA ASP A 75 -8.18 -8.21 -0.16
C ASP A 75 -9.14 -7.02 -0.18
N ILE A 76 -9.65 -6.68 -1.35
CA ILE A 76 -10.65 -5.63 -1.46
C ILE A 76 -11.88 -6.01 -0.63
N LYS A 77 -12.31 -7.26 -0.73
CA LYS A 77 -13.45 -7.72 0.04
C LYS A 77 -13.17 -7.63 1.53
N PHE A 78 -11.98 -8.04 1.94
CA PHE A 78 -11.62 -7.98 3.35
C PHE A 78 -11.70 -6.54 3.88
N VAL A 79 -11.14 -5.60 3.14
CA VAL A 79 -11.13 -4.21 3.57
C VAL A 79 -12.54 -3.62 3.54
N CYS A 80 -13.33 -3.98 2.53
CA CYS A 80 -14.72 -3.54 2.49
C CYS A 80 -15.47 -3.98 3.73
N ASN A 81 -15.28 -5.23 4.13
CA ASN A 81 -15.93 -5.74 5.33
C ASN A 81 -15.43 -5.03 6.57
N SER A 82 -14.14 -4.76 6.63
CA SER A 82 -13.55 -4.08 7.79
C SER A 82 -14.07 -2.65 7.94
N LEU A 83 -14.31 -1.98 6.84
CA LEU A 83 -14.78 -0.60 6.85
C LEU A 83 -16.29 -0.47 6.76
N ASP A 84 -16.98 -1.62 6.62
CA ASP A 84 -18.43 -1.63 6.47
C ASP A 84 -18.84 -0.83 5.24
N ILE A 85 -18.14 -1.05 4.15
CA ILE A 85 -18.41 -0.40 2.87
C ILE A 85 -18.72 -1.47 1.84
N THR A 86 -19.71 -1.21 1.02
CA THR A 86 -20.08 -2.13 -0.05
C THR A 86 -19.83 -1.46 -1.39
N ILE A 87 -19.17 -2.19 -2.29
CA ILE A 87 -18.97 -1.69 -3.65
C ILE A 87 -19.51 -2.73 -4.63
N PRO A 88 -19.94 -2.29 -5.82
CA PRO A 88 -20.61 -3.21 -6.75
C PRO A 88 -19.73 -4.32 -7.26
N LYS A 89 -18.46 -4.05 -7.46
CA LYS A 89 -17.52 -5.03 -7.97
C LYS A 89 -16.26 -5.01 -7.14
N LEU A 90 -15.67 -6.19 -6.96
CA LEU A 90 -14.46 -6.29 -6.16
C LEU A 90 -13.22 -6.06 -7.02
N ASN A 91 -13.25 -5.01 -7.80
CA ASN A 91 -12.07 -4.57 -8.53
C ASN A 91 -12.10 -3.04 -8.58
N ILE A 92 -10.93 -2.45 -8.66
CA ILE A 92 -10.79 -1.00 -8.65
C ILE A 92 -9.89 -0.66 -9.84
N ASP A 93 -10.51 -0.21 -10.91
CA ASP A 93 -9.73 0.08 -12.11
C ASP A 93 -9.00 1.41 -11.94
N ALA A 94 -8.14 1.71 -12.90
CA ALA A 94 -7.23 2.84 -12.79
C ALA A 94 -7.94 4.18 -12.63
N LYS A 95 -9.14 4.29 -13.16
CA LYS A 95 -9.85 5.57 -13.13
C LYS A 95 -10.55 5.84 -11.82
N MET A 96 -10.72 4.82 -10.99
CA MET A 96 -11.47 4.96 -9.76
C MET A 96 -10.66 5.58 -8.62
N TYR A 97 -9.38 5.78 -8.82
CA TYR A 97 -8.49 6.29 -7.78
C TYR A 97 -7.57 7.33 -8.44
N SER A 98 -7.83 8.58 -8.20
CA SER A 98 -7.10 9.63 -8.91
C SER A 98 -5.61 9.63 -8.58
N VAL A 99 -4.81 10.06 -9.52
CA VAL A 99 -3.36 10.09 -9.35
C VAL A 99 -2.97 11.00 -8.20
N ASP A 100 -3.59 12.17 -8.12
CA ASP A 100 -3.26 13.13 -7.07
C ASP A 100 -3.57 12.58 -5.69
N THR A 101 -4.74 11.98 -5.53
CA THR A 101 -5.12 11.40 -4.24
C THR A 101 -4.24 10.22 -3.90
N ARG A 102 -3.88 9.41 -4.90
CA ARG A 102 -3.01 8.27 -4.67
C ARG A 102 -1.66 8.72 -4.16
N TYR A 103 -1.13 9.80 -4.71
CA TYR A 103 0.15 10.33 -4.23
C TYR A 103 0.04 10.88 -2.82
N LEU A 104 -1.04 11.56 -2.51
CA LEU A 104 -1.24 12.05 -1.14
C LEU A 104 -1.25 10.90 -0.15
N HIS A 105 -1.95 9.83 -0.49
CA HIS A 105 -2.04 8.67 0.39
C HIS A 105 -0.69 8.00 0.54
N ARG A 106 0.05 7.85 -0.54
CA ARG A 106 1.36 7.22 -0.49
C ARG A 106 2.33 8.04 0.36
N ASN A 107 2.30 9.34 0.21
CA ASN A 107 3.16 10.21 1.02
C ASN A 107 2.82 10.10 2.50
N TYR A 108 1.54 10.04 2.81
CA TYR A 108 1.14 9.89 4.20
C TYR A 108 1.61 8.55 4.77
N ILE A 109 1.46 7.48 4.00
CA ILE A 109 1.90 6.16 4.43
C ILE A 109 3.41 6.14 4.68
N LEU A 110 4.18 6.76 3.80
CA LEU A 110 5.61 6.83 3.99
C LEU A 110 5.95 7.59 5.26
N LYS A 111 5.23 8.66 5.51
CA LYS A 111 5.49 9.48 6.69
C LYS A 111 5.22 8.71 7.98
N ILE A 112 4.08 8.04 8.07
CA ILE A 112 3.74 7.33 9.30
C ILE A 112 4.55 6.05 9.46
N SER A 113 5.13 5.57 8.38
CA SER A 113 5.98 4.38 8.43
C SER A 113 7.44 4.73 8.74
N GLY A 114 7.72 5.99 8.98
CA GLY A 114 9.08 6.39 9.29
C GLY A 114 9.93 6.67 8.08
N TRP A 115 9.35 6.60 6.88
CA TRP A 115 10.08 6.91 5.66
C TRP A 115 9.91 8.36 5.33
N GLN A 116 10.92 8.95 4.72
CA GLN A 116 10.83 10.32 4.31
C GLN A 116 10.77 10.39 2.81
N LYS A 117 10.09 11.44 2.34
CA LYS A 117 10.01 11.68 0.92
C LYS A 117 11.41 11.97 0.42
N PHE A 118 11.81 11.32 -0.65
CA PHE A 118 13.13 11.54 -1.21
C PHE A 118 13.20 12.91 -1.84
N THR A 119 14.11 13.71 -1.31
CA THR A 119 14.54 14.93 -1.94
C THR A 119 16.03 14.77 -2.12
N LYS A 120 16.63 15.67 -2.87
CA LYS A 120 18.06 15.60 -3.07
C LYS A 120 18.80 15.62 -1.74
N LYS A 121 18.34 16.46 -0.84
CA LYS A 121 18.95 16.56 0.46
C LYS A 121 18.79 15.26 1.24
N HIS A 122 17.59 14.73 1.27
CA HIS A 122 17.34 13.50 1.99
C HIS A 122 18.13 12.34 1.42
N TYR A 123 18.28 12.34 0.13
CA TYR A 123 19.04 11.28 -0.51
C TYR A 123 20.48 11.29 -0.03
N ASN A 124 21.08 12.46 0.04
CA ASN A 124 22.45 12.57 0.52
C ASN A 124 22.57 12.14 1.98
N ASP A 125 21.63 12.56 2.80
CA ASP A 125 21.64 12.17 4.20
C ASP A 125 21.49 10.66 4.34
N LEU A 126 20.60 10.07 3.55
CA LEU A 126 20.42 8.64 3.61
C LEU A 126 21.65 7.88 3.18
N HIS A 127 22.42 8.42 2.26
CA HIS A 127 23.63 7.76 1.85
C HIS A 127 24.58 7.56 3.01
N GLU A 128 24.63 8.52 3.90
CA GLU A 128 25.53 8.42 5.02
C GLU A 128 24.96 7.56 6.13
N GLU A 129 23.64 7.55 6.25
CA GLU A 129 22.99 6.86 7.33
C GLU A 129 22.12 5.73 6.86
N LEU A 130 22.39 5.23 5.70
CA LEU A 130 21.54 4.25 5.09
C LEU A 130 21.26 3.07 5.99
N SER A 131 22.25 2.62 6.71
CA SER A 131 22.07 1.47 7.57
C SER A 131 21.05 1.76 8.67
N LEU A 132 20.96 3.01 9.10
CA LEU A 132 20.02 3.36 10.14
C LEU A 132 18.60 3.41 9.61
N HIS A 133 18.42 3.75 8.37
CA HIS A 133 17.10 3.89 7.80
C HIS A 133 16.63 2.70 7.04
N ALA A 134 17.50 1.79 6.78
CA ALA A 134 17.13 0.61 6.05
C ALA A 134 16.24 -0.32 6.84
N LYS A 135 15.99 0.00 8.06
CA LYS A 135 15.14 -0.82 8.87
C LYS A 135 13.73 -0.95 8.35
#